data_4baa92bcb6bb6e803f3419cae80766df
#
_entry.id   4baa92bcb6bb6e803f3419cae80766df
#
_cell.length_a   1.000
_cell.length_b   1.000
_cell.length_c   1.000
_cell.angle_alpha   90.00
_cell.angle_beta   90.00
_cell.angle_gamma   90.00
#
_symmetry.space_group_name_H-M   'P 1'
#
loop_
_entity.id
_entity.type
_entity.pdbx_description
1 polymer ?
#
loop_
_entity_poly.entity_id
_entity_poly.type
_entity_poly.pdbx_seq_one_letter_code
_entity_poly.pdbx_strand_id
1 'polypeptide(L)'
;MFCIFVLAGCGTSSPAPVETPEPPSPTSIPVTLPPSPQPQATPTLIPATPSPVAATPRVQPLQTLPDTPEQVRATELIAGEPGVYGFVVLDDDGIVIASHNGTTPFVTASTYKLILMADIYRRIESGALDADETIVLDESTFDDDGDMYFSYDDLGNAFTLQEYLFAVGAFSSNASARTLLTLTNPDDLRATAVAIGMERTYLFTDPTQLSFWPPEPGLDAPAEDVALARQYLEAAAEDGPVNITTPLDMARYQYALATGTLISPWVSAQIADILEQQLIRDRIPFFLPEDVRVLNKPGNLEDAVNDVGVIYLPEGIRAVALLSEAVPDTLVATLVEQRLALIATGTSEIPPITEDDLVEQETEFSDVDD
;
A
#
# COMPACT_ATOMS: atom_id res chain seq x y z
N MET A 1 27.34 76.55 22.34
CA MET A 1 27.92 76.60 23.66
C MET A 1 28.60 75.29 23.97
N PHE A 2 29.91 75.31 23.96
CA PHE A 2 30.83 74.20 24.14
C PHE A 2 30.67 73.54 25.52
N CYS A 3 30.80 72.27 25.63
CA CYS A 3 31.47 71.58 26.70
C CYS A 3 31.98 70.20 26.24
N ILE A 4 33.31 70.20 26.12
CA ILE A 4 34.13 68.96 25.94
C ILE A 4 34.31 68.42 27.39
N PHE A 5 34.15 67.11 27.54
CA PHE A 5 34.70 66.30 28.61
C PHE A 5 35.50 65.13 28.12
N VAL A 6 36.81 65.26 28.33
CA VAL A 6 37.78 64.15 28.22
C VAL A 6 37.72 63.39 29.54
N LEU A 7 37.59 62.04 29.47
CA LEU A 7 37.93 61.16 30.58
C LEU A 7 38.65 59.92 30.12
N ALA A 8 39.68 59.68 30.84
CA ALA A 8 40.75 58.72 30.68
C ALA A 8 40.36 57.25 30.62
N GLY A 9 41.25 56.51 29.99
CA GLY A 9 41.18 55.04 29.84
C GLY A 9 41.39 54.32 31.16
N CYS A 10 40.68 53.21 31.29
CA CYS A 10 41.08 52.07 32.12
C CYS A 10 41.11 50.81 31.21
N GLY A 11 42.32 50.33 31.07
CA GLY A 11 42.53 49.06 30.40
C GLY A 11 41.94 47.91 31.23
N THR A 12 41.12 47.11 30.59
CA THR A 12 40.74 45.76 31.08
C THR A 12 41.32 44.74 30.13
N SER A 13 42.25 43.97 30.64
CA SER A 13 42.85 42.80 30.02
C SER A 13 41.77 41.79 29.72
N SER A 14 41.64 41.42 28.42
CA SER A 14 40.86 40.26 27.98
C SER A 14 41.45 38.97 28.54
N PRO A 15 40.66 38.07 29.08
CA PRO A 15 41.15 36.75 29.41
C PRO A 15 41.37 35.96 28.11
N ALA A 16 42.43 35.13 28.12
CA ALA A 16 42.79 34.21 27.04
C ALA A 16 41.64 33.23 26.74
N PRO A 17 41.48 32.81 25.48
CA PRO A 17 40.48 31.78 25.13
C PRO A 17 40.81 30.48 25.83
N VAL A 18 39.81 29.94 26.54
CA VAL A 18 39.85 28.59 27.10
C VAL A 18 39.70 27.62 25.92
N GLU A 19 40.74 26.82 25.64
CA GLU A 19 40.68 25.72 24.73
C GLU A 19 39.67 24.69 25.28
N THR A 20 38.56 24.52 24.61
CA THR A 20 37.66 23.37 24.81
C THR A 20 38.33 22.14 24.25
N PRO A 21 38.42 21.04 25.01
CA PRO A 21 39.00 19.80 24.50
C PRO A 21 38.12 19.25 23.33
N GLU A 22 38.79 18.96 22.25
CA GLU A 22 38.21 18.31 21.09
C GLU A 22 37.57 16.97 21.52
N PRO A 23 36.33 16.64 21.07
CA PRO A 23 35.72 15.34 21.36
C PRO A 23 36.56 14.23 20.72
N PRO A 24 36.71 13.06 21.36
CA PRO A 24 37.48 11.97 20.82
C PRO A 24 36.87 11.51 19.50
N SER A 25 37.69 11.37 18.48
CA SER A 25 37.32 10.79 17.18
C SER A 25 36.64 9.44 17.38
N PRO A 26 35.56 9.16 16.67
CA PRO A 26 34.90 7.86 16.76
C PRO A 26 35.86 6.76 16.30
N THR A 27 36.12 5.84 17.21
CA THR A 27 36.91 4.64 16.92
C THR A 27 36.10 3.77 15.97
N SER A 28 36.54 3.69 14.72
CA SER A 28 35.94 2.78 13.73
C SER A 28 36.12 1.33 14.21
N ILE A 29 35.03 0.69 14.58
CA ILE A 29 34.99 -0.74 14.81
C ILE A 29 35.08 -1.41 13.44
N PRO A 30 36.05 -2.27 13.16
CA PRO A 30 36.09 -2.97 11.88
C PRO A 30 34.88 -3.93 11.83
N VAL A 31 33.92 -3.62 10.95
CA VAL A 31 32.87 -4.57 10.57
C VAL A 31 33.54 -5.66 9.73
N THR A 32 33.72 -6.81 10.33
CA THR A 32 34.11 -8.02 9.59
C THR A 32 32.89 -8.51 8.84
N LEU A 33 32.86 -8.25 7.56
CA LEU A 33 31.87 -8.86 6.65
C LEU A 33 32.09 -10.39 6.66
N PRO A 34 31.03 -11.19 6.69
CA PRO A 34 31.15 -12.63 6.50
C PRO A 34 31.77 -12.93 5.12
N PRO A 35 32.56 -14.00 4.97
CA PRO A 35 33.16 -14.34 3.68
C PRO A 35 32.07 -14.56 2.63
N SER A 36 32.25 -13.94 1.46
CA SER A 36 31.40 -14.17 0.28
C SER A 36 31.27 -15.68 0.04
N PRO A 37 30.07 -16.17 -0.22
CA PRO A 37 29.88 -17.57 -0.60
C PRO A 37 30.66 -17.87 -1.88
N GLN A 38 31.43 -18.96 -1.84
CA GLN A 38 32.11 -19.43 -3.04
C GLN A 38 31.09 -19.79 -4.14
N PRO A 39 31.44 -19.53 -5.41
CA PRO A 39 30.56 -19.91 -6.51
C PRO A 39 30.35 -21.42 -6.51
N GLN A 40 29.16 -21.86 -6.21
CA GLN A 40 28.73 -23.22 -6.45
C GLN A 40 28.59 -23.45 -7.95
N ALA A 41 29.04 -24.58 -8.43
CA ALA A 41 28.93 -24.95 -9.83
C ALA A 41 27.48 -24.86 -10.30
N THR A 42 27.27 -24.08 -11.36
CA THR A 42 25.97 -23.86 -12.02
C THR A 42 25.38 -25.23 -12.39
N PRO A 43 24.22 -25.62 -11.85
CA PRO A 43 23.53 -26.80 -12.37
C PRO A 43 23.07 -26.51 -13.79
N THR A 44 23.37 -27.43 -14.69
CA THR A 44 22.87 -27.39 -16.07
C THR A 44 21.35 -27.39 -16.05
N LEU A 45 20.74 -26.28 -16.45
CA LEU A 45 19.30 -26.14 -16.54
C LEU A 45 18.77 -27.13 -17.59
N ILE A 46 18.09 -28.16 -17.12
CA ILE A 46 17.17 -28.94 -17.94
C ILE A 46 15.99 -28.03 -18.21
N PRO A 47 15.56 -27.81 -19.49
CA PRO A 47 14.38 -27.01 -19.77
C PRO A 47 13.18 -27.59 -19.01
N ALA A 48 12.66 -26.85 -18.03
CA ALA A 48 11.47 -27.23 -17.33
C ALA A 48 10.30 -27.21 -18.33
N THR A 49 9.67 -28.35 -18.52
CA THR A 49 8.36 -28.41 -19.17
C THR A 49 7.42 -27.48 -18.39
N PRO A 50 6.71 -26.53 -19.04
CA PRO A 50 5.81 -25.65 -18.31
C PRO A 50 4.80 -26.51 -17.54
N SER A 51 4.85 -26.46 -16.22
CA SER A 51 3.80 -27.03 -15.39
C SER A 51 2.47 -26.38 -15.77
N PRO A 52 1.38 -27.15 -15.87
CA PRO A 52 0.07 -26.57 -16.12
C PRO A 52 -0.19 -25.54 -15.02
N VAL A 53 -0.46 -24.29 -15.43
CA VAL A 53 -0.92 -23.22 -14.53
C VAL A 53 -2.10 -23.81 -13.76
N ALA A 54 -1.94 -23.94 -12.43
CA ALA A 54 -3.03 -24.37 -11.58
C ALA A 54 -4.17 -23.37 -11.81
N ALA A 55 -5.35 -23.89 -12.15
CA ALA A 55 -6.51 -23.04 -12.39
C ALA A 55 -6.72 -22.19 -11.13
N THR A 56 -6.61 -20.87 -11.25
CA THR A 56 -6.88 -19.93 -10.16
C THR A 56 -8.22 -20.31 -9.53
N PRO A 57 -8.29 -20.55 -8.23
CA PRO A 57 -9.55 -20.82 -7.56
C PRO A 57 -10.51 -19.66 -7.88
N ARG A 58 -11.63 -19.96 -8.54
CA ARG A 58 -12.60 -18.93 -8.84
C ARG A 58 -13.29 -18.53 -7.54
N VAL A 59 -13.00 -17.34 -7.06
CA VAL A 59 -13.84 -16.67 -6.06
C VAL A 59 -15.26 -16.64 -6.63
N GLN A 60 -16.22 -17.13 -5.85
CA GLN A 60 -17.60 -17.20 -6.33
C GLN A 60 -18.16 -15.77 -6.50
N PRO A 61 -18.94 -15.51 -7.55
CA PRO A 61 -19.60 -14.22 -7.68
C PRO A 61 -20.61 -14.04 -6.53
N LEU A 62 -20.62 -12.85 -5.95
CA LEU A 62 -21.59 -12.48 -4.92
C LEU A 62 -23.00 -12.52 -5.54
N GLN A 63 -23.83 -13.48 -5.14
CA GLN A 63 -25.20 -13.63 -5.64
C GLN A 63 -26.25 -13.19 -4.60
N THR A 64 -25.89 -13.26 -3.33
CA THR A 64 -26.69 -12.79 -2.17
C THR A 64 -25.73 -12.26 -1.12
N LEU A 65 -26.18 -11.27 -0.33
CA LEU A 65 -25.40 -10.84 0.83
C LEU A 65 -25.22 -12.01 1.79
N PRO A 66 -24.02 -12.17 2.37
CA PRO A 66 -23.77 -13.17 3.40
C PRO A 66 -24.69 -12.96 4.61
N ASP A 67 -25.18 -14.06 5.18
CA ASP A 67 -25.89 -14.07 6.46
C ASP A 67 -24.89 -14.45 7.59
N THR A 68 -23.97 -13.54 7.86
CA THR A 68 -22.87 -13.74 8.81
C THR A 68 -22.85 -12.65 9.87
N PRO A 69 -22.32 -12.92 11.06
CA PRO A 69 -22.11 -11.88 12.06
C PRO A 69 -21.20 -10.74 11.58
N GLU A 70 -20.21 -11.04 10.74
CA GLU A 70 -19.29 -10.08 10.13
C GLU A 70 -20.03 -9.10 9.23
N GLN A 71 -20.94 -9.62 8.38
CA GLN A 71 -21.78 -8.80 7.52
C GLN A 71 -22.64 -7.82 8.32
N VAL A 72 -23.29 -8.29 9.37
CA VAL A 72 -24.16 -7.46 10.22
C VAL A 72 -23.34 -6.34 10.87
N ARG A 73 -22.22 -6.69 11.51
CA ARG A 73 -21.37 -5.72 12.20
C ARG A 73 -20.76 -4.68 11.26
N ALA A 74 -20.31 -5.11 10.08
CA ALA A 74 -19.75 -4.19 9.08
C ALA A 74 -20.83 -3.20 8.60
N THR A 75 -22.04 -3.69 8.33
CA THR A 75 -23.15 -2.83 7.91
C THR A 75 -23.52 -1.82 9.00
N GLU A 76 -23.57 -2.26 10.28
CA GLU A 76 -23.86 -1.39 11.42
C GLU A 76 -22.77 -0.34 11.65
N LEU A 77 -21.49 -0.70 11.50
CA LEU A 77 -20.38 0.21 11.68
C LEU A 77 -20.36 1.31 10.61
N ILE A 78 -20.56 0.93 9.34
CA ILE A 78 -20.51 1.89 8.21
C ILE A 78 -21.74 2.80 8.21
N ALA A 79 -22.88 2.31 8.74
CA ALA A 79 -24.14 3.05 8.69
C ALA A 79 -24.04 4.39 9.45
N GLY A 80 -24.09 5.49 8.71
CA GLY A 80 -24.04 6.84 9.26
C GLY A 80 -22.65 7.49 9.25
N GLU A 81 -21.62 6.75 8.84
CA GLU A 81 -20.30 7.32 8.61
C GLU A 81 -20.29 8.09 7.28
N PRO A 82 -19.74 9.32 7.25
CA PRO A 82 -19.70 10.13 6.05
C PRO A 82 -18.66 9.61 5.05
N GLY A 83 -19.00 9.67 3.77
CA GLY A 83 -18.20 9.13 2.68
C GLY A 83 -18.77 7.83 2.10
N VAL A 84 -18.04 7.21 1.19
CA VAL A 84 -18.38 5.92 0.60
C VAL A 84 -17.34 4.90 1.05
N TYR A 85 -17.77 3.81 1.66
CA TYR A 85 -16.92 2.73 2.10
C TYR A 85 -17.14 1.48 1.27
N GLY A 86 -16.06 0.80 0.93
CA GLY A 86 -16.05 -0.49 0.24
C GLY A 86 -15.36 -1.54 1.09
N PHE A 87 -16.04 -2.65 1.35
CA PHE A 87 -15.53 -3.71 2.21
C PHE A 87 -15.85 -5.09 1.64
N VAL A 88 -14.83 -5.94 1.53
CA VAL A 88 -15.00 -7.36 1.19
C VAL A 88 -14.03 -8.19 2.01
N VAL A 89 -14.53 -9.29 2.57
CA VAL A 89 -13.73 -10.33 3.23
C VAL A 89 -14.01 -11.67 2.57
N LEU A 90 -12.93 -12.36 2.19
CA LEU A 90 -12.96 -13.75 1.75
C LEU A 90 -12.33 -14.64 2.82
N ASP A 91 -12.93 -15.81 3.05
CA ASP A 91 -12.35 -16.86 3.88
C ASP A 91 -11.32 -17.70 3.11
N ASP A 92 -10.79 -18.76 3.74
CA ASP A 92 -9.81 -19.68 3.17
C ASP A 92 -10.33 -20.58 2.03
N ASP A 93 -11.65 -20.69 1.86
CA ASP A 93 -12.29 -21.32 0.71
C ASP A 93 -12.59 -20.32 -0.45
N GLY A 94 -12.28 -19.02 -0.26
CA GLY A 94 -12.57 -17.95 -1.20
C GLY A 94 -14.06 -17.57 -1.24
N ILE A 95 -14.77 -17.85 -0.14
CA ILE A 95 -16.17 -17.48 0.02
C ILE A 95 -16.26 -16.08 0.61
N VAL A 96 -17.13 -15.24 0.06
CA VAL A 96 -17.41 -13.91 0.61
C VAL A 96 -18.16 -14.05 1.92
N ILE A 97 -17.57 -13.67 3.04
CA ILE A 97 -18.19 -13.71 4.36
C ILE A 97 -18.72 -12.35 4.82
N ALA A 98 -18.24 -11.25 4.23
CA ALA A 98 -18.81 -9.92 4.37
C ALA A 98 -18.58 -9.11 3.11
N SER A 99 -19.53 -8.25 2.74
CA SER A 99 -19.44 -7.35 1.59
C SER A 99 -20.27 -6.09 1.82
N HIS A 100 -19.67 -4.93 1.54
CA HIS A 100 -20.37 -3.65 1.45
C HIS A 100 -19.77 -2.89 0.26
N ASN A 101 -20.60 -2.44 -0.68
CA ASN A 101 -20.16 -1.83 -1.93
C ASN A 101 -19.11 -2.67 -2.70
N GLY A 102 -19.12 -4.00 -2.54
CA GLY A 102 -18.07 -4.92 -2.99
C GLY A 102 -17.79 -4.87 -4.48
N THR A 103 -18.73 -4.43 -5.31
CA THR A 103 -18.59 -4.26 -6.76
C THR A 103 -18.65 -2.80 -7.23
N THR A 104 -18.77 -1.86 -6.32
CA THR A 104 -18.73 -0.41 -6.61
C THR A 104 -17.29 0.00 -7.00
N PRO A 105 -17.13 0.94 -7.95
CA PRO A 105 -15.82 1.45 -8.31
C PRO A 105 -15.23 2.36 -7.24
N PHE A 106 -13.94 2.23 -7.01
CA PHE A 106 -13.14 3.08 -6.11
C PHE A 106 -11.83 3.44 -6.78
N VAL A 107 -11.27 4.61 -6.45
CA VAL A 107 -9.88 4.93 -6.79
C VAL A 107 -8.95 3.98 -6.01
N THR A 108 -7.90 3.52 -6.68
CA THR A 108 -6.99 2.57 -6.03
C THR A 108 -6.06 3.23 -5.01
N ALA A 109 -5.81 4.54 -5.13
CA ALA A 109 -4.65 5.15 -4.51
C ALA A 109 -3.40 4.26 -4.72
N SER A 110 -2.51 4.12 -3.73
CA SER A 110 -1.30 3.28 -3.86
C SER A 110 -1.54 1.76 -3.89
N THR A 111 -2.77 1.26 -3.74
CA THR A 111 -3.03 -0.18 -3.84
C THR A 111 -2.81 -0.73 -5.26
N TYR A 112 -2.83 0.12 -6.32
CA TYR A 112 -2.49 -0.28 -7.68
C TYR A 112 -1.06 -0.85 -7.80
N LYS A 113 -0.16 -0.47 -6.90
CA LYS A 113 1.23 -0.93 -6.87
C LYS A 113 1.33 -2.44 -6.72
N LEU A 114 0.30 -3.10 -6.18
CA LEU A 114 0.19 -4.56 -6.13
C LEU A 114 0.15 -5.18 -7.53
N ILE A 115 -0.67 -4.62 -8.43
CA ILE A 115 -0.78 -5.10 -9.81
C ILE A 115 0.53 -4.84 -10.57
N LEU A 116 1.14 -3.68 -10.33
CA LEU A 116 2.46 -3.34 -10.86
C LEU A 116 3.52 -4.35 -10.44
N MET A 117 3.61 -4.68 -9.13
CA MET A 117 4.52 -5.72 -8.62
C MET A 117 4.27 -7.08 -9.29
N ALA A 118 3.00 -7.48 -9.42
CA ALA A 118 2.65 -8.76 -10.07
C ALA A 118 3.08 -8.80 -11.54
N ASP A 119 2.93 -7.70 -12.29
CA ASP A 119 3.37 -7.63 -13.68
C ASP A 119 4.89 -7.70 -13.81
N ILE A 120 5.62 -6.93 -12.99
CA ILE A 120 7.09 -6.93 -13.02
C ILE A 120 7.64 -8.30 -12.60
N TYR A 121 7.14 -8.92 -11.52
CA TYR A 121 7.58 -10.26 -11.14
C TYR A 121 7.23 -11.33 -12.16
N ARG A 122 6.08 -11.24 -12.83
CA ARG A 122 5.74 -12.12 -13.97
C ARG A 122 6.77 -12.01 -15.10
N ARG A 123 7.25 -10.80 -15.38
CA ARG A 123 8.30 -10.54 -16.40
C ARG A 123 9.66 -11.06 -15.96
N ILE A 124 9.99 -10.94 -14.67
CA ILE A 124 11.21 -11.52 -14.11
C ILE A 124 11.15 -13.06 -14.21
N GLU A 125 10.05 -13.69 -13.79
CA GLU A 125 9.86 -15.15 -13.87
C GLU A 125 9.97 -15.67 -15.30
N SER A 126 9.46 -14.93 -16.29
CA SER A 126 9.58 -15.28 -17.70
C SER A 126 10.96 -15.02 -18.32
N GLY A 127 11.88 -14.37 -17.59
CA GLY A 127 13.19 -13.98 -18.08
C GLY A 127 13.17 -12.76 -19.02
N ALA A 128 12.06 -12.02 -19.06
CA ALA A 128 11.95 -10.77 -19.84
C ALA A 128 12.60 -9.58 -19.12
N LEU A 129 12.72 -9.63 -17.78
CA LEU A 129 13.46 -8.71 -16.93
C LEU A 129 14.40 -9.49 -16.02
N ASP A 130 15.46 -8.84 -15.56
CA ASP A 130 16.40 -9.38 -14.58
C ASP A 130 16.25 -8.62 -13.27
N ALA A 131 16.01 -9.32 -12.16
CA ALA A 131 15.86 -8.71 -10.84
C ALA A 131 17.12 -7.96 -10.37
N ASP A 132 18.30 -8.38 -10.83
CA ASP A 132 19.59 -7.78 -10.52
C ASP A 132 19.98 -6.66 -11.51
N GLU A 133 19.20 -6.43 -12.56
CA GLU A 133 19.40 -5.29 -13.45
C GLU A 133 19.28 -3.98 -12.69
N THR A 134 20.23 -3.06 -12.92
CA THR A 134 20.24 -1.77 -12.22
C THR A 134 19.65 -0.67 -13.09
N ILE A 135 18.81 0.16 -12.47
CA ILE A 135 18.18 1.33 -13.07
C ILE A 135 18.62 2.55 -12.28
N VAL A 136 19.01 3.62 -13.00
CA VAL A 136 19.38 4.89 -12.36
C VAL A 136 18.11 5.61 -11.89
N LEU A 137 18.11 6.07 -10.64
CA LEU A 137 17.05 6.95 -10.14
C LEU A 137 17.20 8.33 -10.82
N ASP A 138 16.22 8.70 -11.60
CA ASP A 138 16.23 9.88 -12.45
C ASP A 138 15.25 10.95 -11.95
N GLU A 139 15.58 12.23 -12.13
CA GLU A 139 14.72 13.35 -11.75
C GLU A 139 13.31 13.28 -12.39
N SER A 140 13.15 12.61 -13.53
CA SER A 140 11.85 12.44 -14.18
C SER A 140 10.91 11.47 -13.46
N THR A 141 11.46 10.60 -12.60
CA THR A 141 10.69 9.61 -11.81
C THR A 141 10.64 9.94 -10.33
N PHE A 142 11.47 10.87 -9.87
CA PHE A 142 11.53 11.34 -8.49
C PHE A 142 10.98 12.77 -8.37
N ASP A 143 10.10 12.99 -7.43
CA ASP A 143 9.76 14.31 -6.90
C ASP A 143 9.66 14.22 -5.37
N ASP A 144 9.71 15.38 -4.71
CA ASP A 144 9.68 15.50 -3.26
C ASP A 144 8.22 15.48 -2.77
N ASP A 145 7.58 14.34 -2.94
CA ASP A 145 6.20 14.09 -2.54
C ASP A 145 6.09 13.22 -1.25
N GLY A 146 7.14 13.29 -0.41
CA GLY A 146 7.20 12.53 0.83
C GLY A 146 7.57 11.04 0.61
N ASP A 147 8.42 10.75 -0.38
CA ASP A 147 8.92 9.38 -0.57
C ASP A 147 9.72 8.91 0.66
N MET A 148 9.28 7.81 1.29
CA MET A 148 9.88 7.31 2.52
C MET A 148 11.14 6.45 2.29
N TYR A 149 11.51 6.16 1.04
CA TYR A 149 12.64 5.30 0.73
C TYR A 149 13.77 6.03 0.03
N PHE A 150 13.46 6.88 -0.95
CA PHE A 150 14.44 7.66 -1.69
C PHE A 150 14.41 9.13 -1.29
N SER A 151 15.59 9.75 -1.40
CA SER A 151 15.80 11.17 -1.15
C SER A 151 16.52 11.83 -2.34
N TYR A 152 16.65 13.16 -2.33
CA TYR A 152 17.43 13.89 -3.34
C TYR A 152 18.89 13.44 -3.41
N ASP A 153 19.46 12.92 -2.32
CA ASP A 153 20.86 12.43 -2.31
C ASP A 153 21.03 11.14 -3.10
N ASP A 154 19.95 10.45 -3.42
CA ASP A 154 19.93 9.20 -4.18
C ASP A 154 19.85 9.42 -5.68
N LEU A 155 19.55 10.63 -6.14
CA LEU A 155 19.46 10.96 -7.56
C LEU A 155 20.79 10.69 -8.29
N GLY A 156 20.69 10.02 -9.43
CA GLY A 156 21.84 9.61 -10.23
C GLY A 156 22.51 8.32 -9.75
N ASN A 157 22.12 7.76 -8.61
CA ASN A 157 22.55 6.44 -8.18
C ASN A 157 21.74 5.34 -8.88
N ALA A 158 22.35 4.16 -9.03
CA ALA A 158 21.70 3.01 -9.64
C ALA A 158 21.29 2.01 -8.56
N PHE A 159 20.06 1.55 -8.64
CA PHE A 159 19.46 0.56 -7.75
C PHE A 159 18.96 -0.63 -8.56
N THR A 160 18.97 -1.81 -7.97
CA THR A 160 18.46 -3.02 -8.65
C THR A 160 16.95 -2.97 -8.81
N LEU A 161 16.44 -3.68 -9.79
CA LEU A 161 14.99 -3.85 -9.98
C LEU A 161 14.33 -4.43 -8.72
N GLN A 162 15.06 -5.33 -8.01
CA GLN A 162 14.59 -5.89 -6.73
C GLN A 162 14.48 -4.83 -5.63
N GLU A 163 15.40 -3.86 -5.56
CA GLU A 163 15.32 -2.74 -4.59
C GLU A 163 14.13 -1.82 -4.90
N TYR A 164 13.85 -1.52 -6.18
CA TYR A 164 12.64 -0.78 -6.55
C TYR A 164 11.35 -1.55 -6.17
N LEU A 165 11.31 -2.87 -6.38
CA LEU A 165 10.17 -3.70 -5.97
C LEU A 165 9.99 -3.73 -4.45
N PHE A 166 11.09 -3.79 -3.71
CA PHE A 166 11.05 -3.69 -2.26
C PHE A 166 10.51 -2.33 -1.80
N ALA A 167 11.05 -1.24 -2.33
CA ALA A 167 10.63 0.11 -1.95
C ALA A 167 9.14 0.38 -2.29
N VAL A 168 8.66 -0.08 -3.44
CA VAL A 168 7.26 0.11 -3.81
C VAL A 168 6.29 -0.69 -2.93
N GLY A 169 6.69 -1.88 -2.48
CA GLY A 169 5.86 -2.74 -1.63
C GLY A 169 5.93 -2.37 -0.15
N ALA A 170 7.14 -2.25 0.43
CA ALA A 170 7.35 -2.05 1.85
C ALA A 170 7.16 -0.59 2.30
N PHE A 171 7.52 0.38 1.45
CA PHE A 171 7.49 1.81 1.76
C PHE A 171 6.42 2.57 0.96
N SER A 172 5.75 1.91 0.04
CA SER A 172 4.84 2.59 -0.89
C SER A 172 5.50 3.68 -1.76
N SER A 173 6.83 3.61 -1.99
CA SER A 173 7.61 4.61 -2.74
C SER A 173 6.95 4.97 -4.08
N ASN A 174 6.73 6.26 -4.30
CA ASN A 174 6.20 6.79 -5.54
C ASN A 174 7.27 6.86 -6.63
N ALA A 175 8.50 7.22 -6.27
CA ALA A 175 9.65 7.20 -7.18
C ALA A 175 9.89 5.79 -7.75
N SER A 176 9.83 4.76 -6.88
CA SER A 176 9.89 3.37 -7.33
C SER A 176 8.77 3.02 -8.29
N ALA A 177 7.55 3.39 -7.95
CA ALA A 177 6.39 3.09 -8.80
C ALA A 177 6.53 3.73 -10.18
N ARG A 178 6.92 5.01 -10.26
CA ARG A 178 7.14 5.71 -11.54
C ARG A 178 8.27 5.06 -12.35
N THR A 179 9.37 4.66 -11.70
CA THR A 179 10.47 3.94 -12.36
C THR A 179 9.99 2.60 -12.91
N LEU A 180 9.28 1.78 -12.13
CA LEU A 180 8.75 0.49 -12.57
C LEU A 180 7.72 0.63 -13.70
N LEU A 181 6.93 1.70 -13.72
CA LEU A 181 5.97 1.99 -14.79
C LEU A 181 6.64 2.25 -16.13
N THR A 182 7.92 2.63 -16.18
CA THR A 182 8.68 2.74 -17.44
C THR A 182 8.96 1.38 -18.09
N LEU A 183 8.85 0.30 -17.35
CA LEU A 183 9.10 -1.08 -17.79
C LEU A 183 7.84 -1.81 -18.26
N THR A 184 6.67 -1.20 -18.16
CA THR A 184 5.39 -1.79 -18.50
C THR A 184 4.49 -0.77 -19.22
N ASN A 185 3.22 -1.10 -19.43
CA ASN A 185 2.23 -0.21 -20.03
C ASN A 185 0.82 -0.56 -19.53
N PRO A 186 -0.18 0.32 -19.75
CA PRO A 186 -1.54 0.09 -19.28
C PRO A 186 -2.18 -1.22 -19.78
N ASP A 187 -1.92 -1.62 -21.03
CA ASP A 187 -2.49 -2.87 -21.61
C ASP A 187 -1.93 -4.10 -20.93
N ASP A 188 -0.64 -4.14 -20.64
CA ASP A 188 0.01 -5.24 -19.92
C ASP A 188 -0.46 -5.33 -18.46
N LEU A 189 -0.59 -4.17 -17.78
CA LEU A 189 -1.13 -4.11 -16.42
C LEU A 189 -2.58 -4.59 -16.40
N ARG A 190 -3.40 -4.19 -17.37
CA ARG A 190 -4.77 -4.69 -17.53
C ARG A 190 -4.81 -6.19 -17.77
N ALA A 191 -3.94 -6.71 -18.64
CA ALA A 191 -3.84 -8.16 -18.91
C ALA A 191 -3.44 -8.93 -17.64
N THR A 192 -2.52 -8.39 -16.84
CA THR A 192 -2.11 -8.96 -15.56
C THR A 192 -3.27 -8.96 -14.55
N ALA A 193 -3.99 -7.86 -14.40
CA ALA A 193 -5.18 -7.80 -13.55
C ALA A 193 -6.23 -8.84 -13.95
N VAL A 194 -6.53 -8.96 -15.25
CA VAL A 194 -7.48 -9.98 -15.77
C VAL A 194 -7.00 -11.40 -15.48
N ALA A 195 -5.70 -11.68 -15.66
CA ALA A 195 -5.13 -13.00 -15.38
C ALA A 195 -5.27 -13.40 -13.90
N ILE A 196 -5.26 -12.43 -12.98
CA ILE A 196 -5.50 -12.64 -11.54
C ILE A 196 -7.00 -12.81 -11.24
N GLY A 197 -7.90 -12.45 -12.15
CA GLY A 197 -9.35 -12.45 -11.94
C GLY A 197 -9.94 -11.12 -11.48
N MET A 198 -9.16 -10.03 -11.59
CA MET A 198 -9.59 -8.66 -11.30
C MET A 198 -10.27 -8.06 -12.53
N GLU A 199 -11.53 -8.46 -12.76
CA GLU A 199 -12.24 -8.15 -14.01
C GLU A 199 -12.62 -6.67 -14.12
N ARG A 200 -12.72 -5.97 -13.00
CA ARG A 200 -13.17 -4.57 -12.92
C ARG A 200 -12.07 -3.61 -12.43
N THR A 201 -10.81 -4.00 -12.57
CA THR A 201 -9.66 -3.17 -12.23
C THR A 201 -9.03 -2.62 -13.50
N TYR A 202 -8.94 -1.32 -13.59
CA TYR A 202 -8.40 -0.58 -14.74
C TYR A 202 -7.36 0.42 -14.24
N LEU A 203 -6.17 0.37 -14.81
CA LEU A 203 -5.07 1.24 -14.43
C LEU A 203 -4.74 2.19 -15.56
N PHE A 204 -4.50 3.46 -15.21
CA PHE A 204 -4.22 4.54 -16.15
C PHE A 204 -5.28 4.69 -17.24
N THR A 205 -6.55 4.55 -16.85
CA THR A 205 -7.69 4.61 -17.73
C THR A 205 -8.01 6.06 -18.08
N ASP A 206 -8.30 6.31 -19.34
CA ASP A 206 -8.84 7.59 -19.79
C ASP A 206 -10.21 7.84 -19.12
N PRO A 207 -10.41 9.01 -18.48
CA PRO A 207 -11.67 9.37 -17.83
C PRO A 207 -12.91 9.19 -18.73
N THR A 208 -12.76 9.42 -20.03
CA THR A 208 -13.86 9.25 -21.00
C THR A 208 -14.34 7.81 -21.14
N GLN A 209 -13.57 6.85 -20.65
CA GLN A 209 -13.88 5.41 -20.70
C GLN A 209 -14.63 4.89 -19.45
N LEU A 210 -15.00 5.75 -18.51
CA LEU A 210 -15.84 5.35 -17.35
C LEU A 210 -17.21 4.80 -17.76
N SER A 211 -17.59 4.91 -19.03
CA SER A 211 -18.81 4.32 -19.60
C SER A 211 -18.84 2.78 -19.56
N PHE A 212 -17.69 2.10 -19.36
CA PHE A 212 -17.66 0.65 -19.18
C PHE A 212 -18.21 0.20 -17.82
N TRP A 213 -18.33 1.14 -16.88
CA TRP A 213 -18.89 0.83 -15.58
C TRP A 213 -20.40 0.65 -15.67
N PRO A 214 -20.96 -0.43 -15.14
CA PRO A 214 -22.40 -0.65 -15.22
C PRO A 214 -23.12 0.49 -14.48
N PRO A 215 -24.22 1.03 -15.07
CA PRO A 215 -24.97 2.12 -14.45
C PRO A 215 -25.80 1.67 -13.24
N GLU A 216 -25.92 0.36 -13.04
CA GLU A 216 -26.72 -0.22 -11.98
C GLU A 216 -25.83 -0.57 -10.78
N PRO A 217 -26.27 -0.28 -9.55
CA PRO A 217 -25.56 -0.71 -8.35
C PRO A 217 -25.42 -2.22 -8.32
N GLY A 218 -24.32 -2.69 -7.75
CA GLY A 218 -24.16 -4.09 -7.39
C GLY A 218 -25.22 -4.53 -6.37
N LEU A 219 -25.27 -5.83 -6.08
CA LEU A 219 -26.25 -6.40 -5.16
C LEU A 219 -26.25 -5.74 -3.77
N ASP A 220 -25.10 -5.30 -3.32
CA ASP A 220 -24.82 -4.77 -2.00
C ASP A 220 -24.54 -3.25 -1.98
N ALA A 221 -24.72 -2.58 -3.13
CA ALA A 221 -24.40 -1.16 -3.25
C ALA A 221 -25.68 -0.32 -3.26
N PRO A 222 -25.90 0.57 -2.27
CA PRO A 222 -26.94 1.60 -2.33
C PRO A 222 -26.76 2.50 -3.56
N ALA A 223 -27.87 2.90 -4.17
CA ALA A 223 -27.82 3.71 -5.38
C ALA A 223 -27.15 5.08 -5.16
N GLU A 224 -27.32 5.64 -3.96
CA GLU A 224 -26.66 6.88 -3.53
C GLU A 224 -25.14 6.73 -3.46
N ASP A 225 -24.62 5.62 -2.92
CA ASP A 225 -23.19 5.36 -2.83
C ASP A 225 -22.56 5.21 -4.22
N VAL A 226 -23.23 4.47 -5.11
CA VAL A 226 -22.75 4.31 -6.49
C VAL A 226 -22.74 5.65 -7.23
N ALA A 227 -23.74 6.51 -6.99
CA ALA A 227 -23.79 7.83 -7.60
C ALA A 227 -22.68 8.74 -7.07
N LEU A 228 -22.42 8.72 -5.76
CA LEU A 228 -21.37 9.53 -5.13
C LEU A 228 -19.97 9.04 -5.56
N ALA A 229 -19.72 7.72 -5.55
CA ALA A 229 -18.48 7.12 -6.03
C ALA A 229 -18.20 7.50 -7.50
N ARG A 230 -19.23 7.45 -8.35
CA ARG A 230 -19.10 7.88 -9.75
C ARG A 230 -18.75 9.37 -9.86
N GLN A 231 -19.41 10.23 -9.11
CA GLN A 231 -19.10 11.66 -9.11
C GLN A 231 -17.65 11.93 -8.67
N TYR A 232 -17.18 11.19 -7.67
CA TYR A 232 -15.79 11.26 -7.21
C TYR A 232 -14.80 10.84 -8.30
N LEU A 233 -15.04 9.72 -8.97
CA LEU A 233 -14.19 9.24 -10.07
C LEU A 233 -14.20 10.22 -11.26
N GLU A 234 -15.33 10.82 -11.58
CA GLU A 234 -15.43 11.83 -12.64
C GLU A 234 -14.61 13.08 -12.29
N ALA A 235 -14.62 13.52 -11.03
CA ALA A 235 -13.80 14.64 -10.54
C ALA A 235 -12.31 14.29 -10.56
N ALA A 236 -11.91 13.14 -10.04
CA ALA A 236 -10.53 12.69 -10.06
C ALA A 236 -9.98 12.56 -11.51
N ALA A 237 -10.85 12.22 -12.43
CA ALA A 237 -10.54 12.07 -13.84
C ALA A 237 -10.32 13.39 -14.59
N GLU A 238 -10.74 14.54 -14.03
CA GLU A 238 -10.42 15.87 -14.60
C GLU A 238 -8.92 16.18 -14.52
N ASP A 239 -8.22 15.60 -13.54
CA ASP A 239 -6.77 15.77 -13.35
C ASP A 239 -5.91 14.81 -14.17
N GLY A 240 -6.51 13.83 -14.83
CA GLY A 240 -5.79 12.89 -15.71
C GLY A 240 -6.30 11.44 -15.62
N PRO A 241 -5.50 10.47 -16.11
CA PRO A 241 -5.86 9.06 -16.03
C PRO A 241 -6.03 8.59 -14.59
N VAL A 242 -7.11 7.84 -14.33
CA VAL A 242 -7.42 7.28 -13.02
C VAL A 242 -7.16 5.78 -12.94
N ASN A 243 -6.79 5.31 -11.76
CA ASN A 243 -6.67 3.90 -11.42
C ASN A 243 -7.90 3.49 -10.63
N ILE A 244 -8.67 2.55 -11.16
CA ILE A 244 -9.97 2.13 -10.62
C ILE A 244 -9.96 0.64 -10.30
N THR A 245 -10.57 0.28 -9.18
CA THR A 245 -10.76 -1.10 -8.76
C THR A 245 -12.11 -1.30 -8.06
N THR A 246 -12.36 -2.50 -7.57
CA THR A 246 -13.45 -2.81 -6.64
C THR A 246 -12.92 -3.52 -5.40
N PRO A 247 -13.61 -3.42 -4.24
CA PRO A 247 -13.25 -4.21 -3.06
C PRO A 247 -13.15 -5.72 -3.36
N LEU A 248 -14.06 -6.25 -4.18
CA LEU A 248 -14.05 -7.67 -4.55
C LEU A 248 -12.82 -8.04 -5.39
N ASP A 249 -12.39 -7.21 -6.33
CA ASP A 249 -11.19 -7.48 -7.13
C ASP A 249 -9.93 -7.44 -6.26
N MET A 250 -9.83 -6.48 -5.34
CA MET A 250 -8.70 -6.40 -4.41
C MET A 250 -8.69 -7.57 -3.43
N ALA A 251 -9.84 -7.99 -2.90
CA ALA A 251 -9.93 -9.18 -2.06
C ALA A 251 -9.53 -10.46 -2.83
N ARG A 252 -9.88 -10.57 -4.13
CA ARG A 252 -9.43 -11.67 -5.00
C ARG A 252 -7.92 -11.70 -5.17
N TYR A 253 -7.30 -10.52 -5.34
CA TYR A 253 -5.84 -10.40 -5.38
C TYR A 253 -5.22 -10.96 -4.09
N GLN A 254 -5.72 -10.52 -2.94
CA GLN A 254 -5.21 -10.95 -1.64
C GLN A 254 -5.42 -12.45 -1.40
N TYR A 255 -6.55 -12.99 -1.81
CA TYR A 255 -6.83 -14.42 -1.76
C TYR A 255 -5.86 -15.23 -2.64
N ALA A 256 -5.63 -14.78 -3.87
CA ALA A 256 -4.68 -15.42 -4.78
C ALA A 256 -3.24 -15.34 -4.24
N LEU A 257 -2.86 -14.22 -3.61
CA LEU A 257 -1.58 -14.07 -2.94
C LEU A 257 -1.42 -15.09 -1.81
N ALA A 258 -2.41 -15.16 -0.92
CA ALA A 258 -2.38 -16.05 0.24
C ALA A 258 -2.36 -17.53 -0.12
N THR A 259 -3.04 -17.91 -1.20
CA THR A 259 -3.11 -19.30 -1.69
C THR A 259 -1.98 -19.70 -2.64
N GLY A 260 -1.06 -18.77 -2.94
CA GLY A 260 0.06 -19.04 -3.84
C GLY A 260 -0.35 -19.16 -5.32
N THR A 261 -1.50 -18.60 -5.69
CA THR A 261 -2.05 -18.68 -7.06
C THR A 261 -2.00 -17.35 -7.81
N LEU A 262 -1.42 -16.32 -7.21
CA LEU A 262 -1.22 -15.03 -7.85
C LEU A 262 -0.17 -15.17 -8.95
N ILE A 263 -0.59 -15.27 -10.22
CA ILE A 263 0.25 -15.55 -11.39
C ILE A 263 0.93 -16.93 -11.27
N SER A 264 1.80 -17.10 -10.26
CA SER A 264 2.48 -18.34 -9.93
C SER A 264 2.78 -18.42 -8.43
N PRO A 265 3.14 -19.61 -7.88
CA PRO A 265 3.58 -19.74 -6.51
C PRO A 265 4.85 -18.90 -6.21
N TRP A 266 5.75 -18.77 -7.19
CA TRP A 266 6.97 -17.98 -7.03
C TRP A 266 6.64 -16.49 -6.96
N VAL A 267 5.83 -15.96 -7.86
CA VAL A 267 5.39 -14.54 -7.83
C VAL A 267 4.67 -14.23 -6.52
N SER A 268 3.77 -15.12 -6.08
CA SER A 268 3.07 -14.97 -4.80
C SER A 268 4.05 -14.86 -3.62
N ALA A 269 5.06 -15.73 -3.57
CA ALA A 269 6.07 -15.73 -2.50
C ALA A 269 6.89 -14.42 -2.50
N GLN A 270 7.36 -13.97 -3.68
CA GLN A 270 8.14 -12.73 -3.77
C GLN A 270 7.37 -11.50 -3.25
N ILE A 271 6.10 -11.40 -3.61
CA ILE A 271 5.26 -10.28 -3.17
C ILE A 271 4.94 -10.41 -1.68
N ALA A 272 4.62 -11.61 -1.20
CA ALA A 272 4.35 -11.85 0.22
C ALA A 272 5.54 -11.47 1.11
N ASP A 273 6.77 -11.84 0.71
CA ASP A 273 8.00 -11.54 1.45
C ASP A 273 8.25 -10.02 1.58
N ILE A 274 7.84 -9.23 0.59
CA ILE A 274 7.94 -7.77 0.64
C ILE A 274 6.82 -7.18 1.51
N LEU A 275 5.57 -7.62 1.32
CA LEU A 275 4.43 -7.06 2.06
C LEU A 275 4.47 -7.41 3.56
N GLU A 276 5.18 -8.46 3.95
CA GLU A 276 5.45 -8.76 5.36
C GLU A 276 6.31 -7.69 6.04
N GLN A 277 7.03 -6.89 5.24
CA GLN A 277 7.89 -5.80 5.68
C GLN A 277 7.25 -4.41 5.48
N GLN A 278 5.92 -4.35 5.21
CA GLN A 278 5.20 -3.09 5.08
C GLN A 278 5.29 -2.28 6.37
N LEU A 279 5.74 -1.02 6.26
CA LEU A 279 5.94 -0.12 7.40
C LEU A 279 4.65 0.55 7.85
N ILE A 280 3.73 0.86 6.93
CA ILE A 280 2.47 1.52 7.25
C ILE A 280 1.49 0.46 7.75
N ARG A 281 1.23 0.45 9.05
CA ARG A 281 0.45 -0.58 9.75
C ARG A 281 -0.70 0.00 10.58
N ASP A 282 -1.19 1.13 10.17
CA ASP A 282 -2.18 1.95 10.88
C ASP A 282 -3.65 1.55 10.66
N ARG A 283 -3.93 0.50 9.84
CA ARG A 283 -5.29 0.04 9.50
C ARG A 283 -5.48 -1.45 9.75
N ILE A 284 -5.33 -2.32 8.73
CA ILE A 284 -5.56 -3.77 8.90
C ILE A 284 -4.79 -4.35 10.09
N PRO A 285 -3.50 -4.05 10.30
CA PRO A 285 -2.75 -4.61 11.42
C PRO A 285 -3.02 -3.96 12.79
N PHE A 286 -3.65 -2.78 12.84
CA PHE A 286 -3.63 -1.88 14.02
C PHE A 286 -4.09 -2.53 15.32
N PHE A 287 -5.24 -3.21 15.32
CA PHE A 287 -5.78 -3.87 16.50
C PHE A 287 -5.35 -5.34 16.65
N LEU A 288 -4.56 -5.84 15.71
CA LEU A 288 -4.17 -7.24 15.74
C LEU A 288 -2.93 -7.45 16.63
N PRO A 289 -2.84 -8.57 17.36
CA PRO A 289 -1.63 -8.91 18.08
C PRO A 289 -0.40 -8.95 17.19
N GLU A 290 0.77 -8.57 17.71
CA GLU A 290 2.04 -8.51 16.96
C GLU A 290 2.47 -9.86 16.35
N ASP A 291 2.03 -10.97 16.93
CA ASP A 291 2.31 -12.34 16.46
C ASP A 291 1.35 -12.80 15.34
N VAL A 292 0.33 -12.04 15.04
CA VAL A 292 -0.54 -12.28 13.88
C VAL A 292 0.16 -11.80 12.62
N ARG A 293 0.45 -12.74 11.71
CA ARG A 293 1.01 -12.41 10.41
C ARG A 293 -0.02 -11.67 9.56
N VAL A 294 0.36 -10.49 9.09
CA VAL A 294 -0.47 -9.68 8.19
C VAL A 294 0.39 -9.21 7.03
N LEU A 295 -0.12 -9.42 5.82
CA LEU A 295 0.39 -8.80 4.60
C LEU A 295 -0.58 -7.68 4.25
N ASN A 296 -0.12 -6.45 4.09
CA ASN A 296 -1.02 -5.36 3.69
C ASN A 296 -0.36 -4.39 2.72
N LYS A 297 -1.18 -3.66 1.99
CA LYS A 297 -0.77 -2.56 1.13
C LYS A 297 -1.74 -1.41 1.27
N PRO A 298 -1.33 -0.34 1.96
CA PRO A 298 -2.14 0.86 2.11
C PRO A 298 -2.11 1.74 0.86
N GLY A 299 -3.10 2.65 0.79
CA GLY A 299 -3.18 3.68 -0.22
C GLY A 299 -3.96 4.89 0.27
N ASN A 300 -3.40 6.09 0.10
CA ASN A 300 -4.00 7.35 0.56
C ASN A 300 -4.12 8.33 -0.60
N LEU A 301 -5.20 9.09 -0.58
CA LEU A 301 -5.41 10.34 -1.29
C LEU A 301 -6.01 11.34 -0.30
N GLU A 302 -6.24 12.58 -0.74
CA GLU A 302 -6.76 13.66 0.10
C GLU A 302 -8.10 13.30 0.79
N ASP A 303 -8.96 12.54 0.09
CA ASP A 303 -10.31 12.16 0.52
C ASP A 303 -10.60 10.66 0.28
N ALA A 304 -9.55 9.83 0.26
CA ALA A 304 -9.65 8.38 0.18
C ALA A 304 -8.58 7.70 1.03
N VAL A 305 -9.01 6.70 1.79
CA VAL A 305 -8.17 5.84 2.61
C VAL A 305 -8.42 4.40 2.21
N ASN A 306 -7.38 3.66 1.90
CA ASN A 306 -7.49 2.27 1.45
C ASN A 306 -6.46 1.40 2.17
N ASP A 307 -6.84 0.18 2.53
CA ASP A 307 -5.90 -0.88 2.89
C ASP A 307 -6.41 -2.23 2.40
N VAL A 308 -5.55 -3.02 1.80
CA VAL A 308 -5.89 -4.35 1.29
C VAL A 308 -4.85 -5.36 1.75
N GLY A 309 -5.29 -6.54 2.22
CA GLY A 309 -4.34 -7.44 2.83
C GLY A 309 -4.84 -8.85 3.11
N VAL A 310 -3.95 -9.63 3.70
CA VAL A 310 -4.23 -10.98 4.20
C VAL A 310 -3.93 -11.03 5.69
N ILE A 311 -4.88 -11.50 6.47
CA ILE A 311 -4.71 -11.81 7.90
C ILE A 311 -4.61 -13.32 8.04
N TYR A 312 -3.53 -13.82 8.65
CA TYR A 312 -3.33 -15.25 8.90
C TYR A 312 -3.76 -15.58 10.32
N LEU A 313 -4.93 -16.18 10.46
CA LEU A 313 -5.50 -16.57 11.75
C LEU A 313 -5.29 -18.08 12.01
N PRO A 314 -5.36 -18.55 13.25
CA PRO A 314 -5.28 -19.98 13.57
C PRO A 314 -6.34 -20.85 12.86
N GLU A 315 -7.51 -20.27 12.60
CA GLU A 315 -8.65 -20.94 11.94
C GLU A 315 -8.66 -20.81 10.42
N GLY A 316 -7.70 -20.12 9.83
CA GLY A 316 -7.61 -19.91 8.37
C GLY A 316 -7.25 -18.48 8.02
N ILE A 317 -7.22 -18.16 6.73
CA ILE A 317 -6.92 -16.81 6.25
C ILE A 317 -8.17 -15.93 6.15
N ARG A 318 -7.94 -14.61 6.17
CA ARG A 318 -8.91 -13.63 5.73
C ARG A 318 -8.25 -12.74 4.67
N ALA A 319 -8.76 -12.80 3.45
CA ALA A 319 -8.38 -11.85 2.40
C ALA A 319 -9.32 -10.65 2.47
N VAL A 320 -8.77 -9.48 2.78
CA VAL A 320 -9.53 -8.28 3.14
C VAL A 320 -9.25 -7.18 2.14
N ALA A 321 -10.29 -6.46 1.74
CA ALA A 321 -10.18 -5.20 1.04
C ALA A 321 -11.02 -4.14 1.76
N LEU A 322 -10.37 -3.05 2.12
CA LEU A 322 -10.93 -1.85 2.71
C LEU A 322 -10.63 -0.70 1.75
N LEU A 323 -11.66 -0.07 1.23
CA LEU A 323 -11.56 1.05 0.32
C LEU A 323 -12.53 2.14 0.78
N SER A 324 -12.13 3.40 0.63
CA SER A 324 -13.02 4.52 0.87
C SER A 324 -12.78 5.62 -0.16
N GLU A 325 -13.76 6.48 -0.33
CA GLU A 325 -13.63 7.70 -1.13
C GLU A 325 -14.69 8.72 -0.73
N ALA A 326 -14.49 9.97 -1.13
CA ALA A 326 -15.32 11.10 -0.76
C ALA A 326 -15.47 11.21 0.78
N VAL A 327 -14.45 10.82 1.53
CA VAL A 327 -14.44 10.95 2.99
C VAL A 327 -14.03 12.37 3.38
N PRO A 328 -14.81 13.07 4.20
CA PRO A 328 -14.48 14.43 4.59
C PRO A 328 -13.35 14.52 5.62
N ASP A 329 -13.00 13.39 6.24
CA ASP A 329 -11.97 13.28 7.27
C ASP A 329 -11.30 11.89 7.15
N THR A 330 -10.04 11.88 6.72
CA THR A 330 -9.26 10.65 6.53
C THR A 330 -8.91 9.96 7.84
N LEU A 331 -8.84 10.70 8.94
CA LEU A 331 -8.63 10.12 10.27
C LEU A 331 -9.84 9.28 10.68
N VAL A 332 -11.06 9.82 10.54
CA VAL A 332 -12.29 9.07 10.82
C VAL A 332 -12.37 7.82 9.92
N ALA A 333 -12.05 7.96 8.63
CA ALA A 333 -12.03 6.83 7.70
C ALA A 333 -11.02 5.75 8.14
N THR A 334 -9.81 6.14 8.59
CA THR A 334 -8.82 5.23 9.15
C THR A 334 -9.36 4.47 10.36
N LEU A 335 -10.03 5.17 11.29
CA LEU A 335 -10.64 4.55 12.47
C LEU A 335 -11.76 3.56 12.10
N VAL A 336 -12.54 3.83 11.06
CA VAL A 336 -13.54 2.91 10.52
C VAL A 336 -12.86 1.68 9.92
N GLU A 337 -11.82 1.86 9.10
CA GLU A 337 -11.10 0.74 8.48
C GLU A 337 -10.42 -0.17 9.50
N GLN A 338 -9.85 0.37 10.57
CA GLN A 338 -9.30 -0.41 11.69
C GLN A 338 -10.34 -1.36 12.30
N ARG A 339 -11.58 -0.88 12.50
CA ARG A 339 -12.68 -1.67 13.06
C ARG A 339 -13.23 -2.68 12.05
N LEU A 340 -13.28 -2.33 10.78
CA LEU A 340 -13.64 -3.27 9.71
C LEU A 340 -12.62 -4.42 9.61
N ALA A 341 -11.33 -4.12 9.72
CA ALA A 341 -10.28 -5.13 9.77
C ALA A 341 -10.45 -6.07 10.97
N LEU A 342 -10.79 -5.51 12.13
CA LEU A 342 -11.07 -6.31 13.32
C LEU A 342 -12.33 -7.18 13.14
N ILE A 343 -13.39 -6.65 12.52
CA ILE A 343 -14.59 -7.42 12.15
C ILE A 343 -14.22 -8.59 11.24
N ALA A 344 -13.31 -8.41 10.29
CA ALA A 344 -12.86 -9.45 9.36
C ALA A 344 -12.26 -10.67 10.09
N THR A 345 -11.72 -10.51 11.29
CA THR A 345 -11.21 -11.63 12.11
C THR A 345 -12.30 -12.48 12.74
N GLY A 346 -13.56 -12.07 12.69
CA GLY A 346 -14.67 -12.75 13.36
C GLY A 346 -14.84 -12.37 14.83
N THR A 347 -14.02 -11.47 15.39
CA THR A 347 -14.20 -11.02 16.77
C THR A 347 -15.56 -10.34 16.99
N SER A 348 -16.14 -10.56 18.18
CA SER A 348 -17.40 -9.91 18.55
C SER A 348 -17.19 -8.57 19.28
N GLU A 349 -15.99 -8.32 19.77
CA GLU A 349 -15.64 -7.12 20.52
C GLU A 349 -15.01 -6.08 19.61
N ILE A 350 -15.81 -5.13 19.15
CA ILE A 350 -15.38 -4.01 18.32
C ILE A 350 -15.39 -2.75 19.20
N PRO A 351 -14.24 -2.10 19.44
CA PRO A 351 -14.20 -0.88 20.22
C PRO A 351 -14.97 0.22 19.47
N PRO A 352 -15.77 1.06 20.17
CA PRO A 352 -16.41 2.20 19.53
C PRO A 352 -15.36 3.21 19.07
N ILE A 353 -15.69 4.05 18.08
CA ILE A 353 -14.91 5.24 17.77
C ILE A 353 -15.24 6.28 18.84
N THR A 354 -14.22 6.84 19.49
CA THR A 354 -14.36 7.80 20.58
C THR A 354 -13.65 9.11 20.25
N GLU A 355 -13.98 10.19 20.99
CA GLU A 355 -13.28 11.46 20.86
C GLU A 355 -11.78 11.34 21.23
N ASP A 356 -11.43 10.44 22.12
CA ASP A 356 -10.03 10.19 22.50
C ASP A 356 -9.22 9.59 21.34
N ASP A 357 -9.81 8.70 20.54
CA ASP A 357 -9.16 8.14 19.34
C ASP A 357 -8.75 9.25 18.34
N LEU A 358 -9.59 10.29 18.20
CA LEU A 358 -9.32 11.41 17.31
C LEU A 358 -8.16 12.29 17.81
N VAL A 359 -8.03 12.44 19.13
CA VAL A 359 -6.96 13.27 19.74
C VAL A 359 -5.61 12.53 19.76
N GLU A 360 -5.59 11.23 20.05
CA GLU A 360 -4.35 10.45 20.11
C GLU A 360 -3.67 10.36 18.74
N GLN A 361 -4.42 10.15 17.67
CA GLN A 361 -3.83 10.06 16.33
C GLN A 361 -3.38 11.42 15.78
N GLU A 362 -4.07 12.53 16.09
CA GLU A 362 -3.58 13.87 15.72
C GLU A 362 -2.21 14.17 16.34
N THR A 363 -1.92 13.66 17.54
CA THR A 363 -0.63 13.87 18.21
C THR A 363 0.49 12.99 17.64
N GLU A 364 0.21 11.76 17.21
CA GLU A 364 1.21 10.88 16.59
C GLU A 364 1.65 11.40 15.20
N PHE A 365 0.74 11.99 14.43
CA PHE A 365 1.09 12.58 13.13
C PHE A 365 1.82 13.93 13.24
N SER A 366 1.61 14.70 14.33
CA SER A 366 2.29 15.99 14.54
C SER A 366 3.74 15.85 15.00
N ASP A 367 4.12 14.72 15.58
CA ASP A 367 5.50 14.49 16.08
C ASP A 367 6.45 13.96 14.96
N VAL A 368 5.97 13.73 13.76
CA VAL A 368 6.77 13.28 12.60
C VAL A 368 7.27 14.45 11.75
N ASP A 369 6.70 15.66 11.94
CA ASP A 369 7.02 16.87 11.17
C ASP A 369 8.03 17.82 11.88
N ASP A 370 8.61 17.47 13.04
CA ASP A 370 9.66 18.20 13.77
C ASP A 370 10.99 17.42 13.73
#